data_8a72d42982bfea701b7b15598c258cc4
#
_entry.id   8a72d42982bfea701b7b15598c258cc4
#
_cell.length_a   1.000
_cell.length_b   1.000
_cell.length_c   1.000
_cell.angle_alpha   90.00
_cell.angle_beta   90.00
_cell.angle_gamma   90.00
#
_symmetry.space_group_name_H-M   'P 1'
#
loop_
_entity.id
_entity.type
_entity.pdbx_description
1 polymer ?
#
loop_
_entity_poly.entity_id
_entity_poly.type
_entity_poly.pdbx_seq_one_letter_code
_entity_poly.pdbx_strand_id
1 'polypeptide(L)'
;MATKRVAICAVAQHKNDSDLWYKRFQGMLLDVLEDLQAQTGFDFDSETGVRSIVSCSDDFFDARTISNNGVADVLGAQYRAEEKMAQEGLNAIGYAMAVILSGHDDVIYLAGHCKESLTASRNQIANMAYDPFYGRCLGLDYLNTAGLQARAYMEKTGITQEQLAKVVVRARQWASRNAYANEKTQLDPGDVLFSPV
;
A
#
# COMPACT_ATOMS: atom_id res chain seq x y z
N MET A 1 -6.46 35.43 -3.61
CA MET A 1 -5.26 34.68 -3.18
C MET A 1 -5.05 33.55 -4.17
N ALA A 2 -3.85 33.38 -4.71
CA ALA A 2 -3.55 32.22 -5.56
C ALA A 2 -3.65 30.95 -4.71
N THR A 3 -4.39 29.96 -5.17
CA THR A 3 -4.51 28.68 -4.46
C THR A 3 -3.16 27.96 -4.55
N LYS A 4 -2.52 27.72 -3.40
CA LYS A 4 -1.27 26.94 -3.35
C LYS A 4 -1.54 25.54 -3.92
N ARG A 5 -0.72 25.07 -4.84
CA ARG A 5 -0.80 23.74 -5.43
C ARG A 5 0.32 22.87 -4.90
N VAL A 6 0.03 21.60 -4.72
CA VAL A 6 1.00 20.56 -4.38
C VAL A 6 1.14 19.63 -5.57
N ALA A 7 2.36 19.25 -5.89
CA ALA A 7 2.68 18.37 -7.00
C ALA A 7 3.48 17.16 -6.53
N ILE A 8 3.33 16.03 -7.21
CA ILE A 8 4.20 14.87 -7.07
C ILE A 8 5.40 15.09 -8.01
N CYS A 9 6.60 15.22 -7.46
CA CYS A 9 7.81 15.52 -8.21
C CYS A 9 8.46 14.29 -8.82
N ALA A 10 8.46 13.18 -8.07
CA ALA A 10 9.07 11.93 -8.48
C ALA A 10 8.32 10.74 -7.86
N VAL A 11 8.44 9.60 -8.49
CA VAL A 11 7.85 8.33 -8.01
C VAL A 11 8.86 7.22 -8.26
N ALA A 12 9.08 6.40 -7.24
CA ALA A 12 9.84 5.17 -7.34
C ALA A 12 9.07 4.01 -6.71
N GLN A 13 9.26 2.82 -7.22
CA GLN A 13 8.59 1.64 -6.72
C GLN A 13 9.48 0.42 -6.84
N HIS A 14 9.63 -0.32 -5.76
CA HIS A 14 10.25 -1.64 -5.82
C HIS A 14 9.35 -2.59 -6.63
N LYS A 15 9.96 -3.46 -7.45
CA LYS A 15 9.20 -4.48 -8.18
C LYS A 15 8.48 -5.39 -7.18
N ASN A 16 7.19 -5.58 -7.39
CA ASN A 16 6.43 -6.54 -6.60
C ASN A 16 6.80 -7.96 -7.04
N ASP A 17 7.25 -8.79 -6.10
CA ASP A 17 7.66 -10.16 -6.33
C ASP A 17 7.19 -11.02 -5.15
N SER A 18 6.72 -12.21 -5.44
CA SER A 18 6.29 -13.18 -4.43
C SER A 18 7.45 -13.82 -3.67
N ASP A 19 8.67 -13.77 -4.21
CA ASP A 19 9.86 -14.39 -3.64
C ASP A 19 10.95 -13.38 -3.28
N LEU A 20 10.69 -12.59 -2.24
CA LEU A 20 11.65 -11.64 -1.67
C LEU A 20 12.16 -12.10 -0.29
N TRP A 21 12.29 -13.41 -0.08
CA TRP A 21 12.72 -13.97 1.22
C TRP A 21 14.11 -13.45 1.67
N TYR A 22 14.99 -13.19 0.71
CA TYR A 22 16.37 -12.73 0.92
C TYR A 22 16.50 -11.24 1.24
N LYS A 23 15.43 -10.46 1.03
CA LYS A 23 15.46 -8.99 1.19
C LYS A 23 14.59 -8.55 2.35
N ARG A 24 15.16 -7.80 3.28
CA ARG A 24 14.40 -7.18 4.35
C ARG A 24 13.59 -6.00 3.82
N PHE A 25 12.48 -5.66 4.47
CA PHE A 25 11.65 -4.52 4.07
C PHE A 25 12.44 -3.18 4.12
N GLN A 26 13.40 -3.03 5.03
CA GLN A 26 14.32 -1.89 5.05
C GLN A 26 15.15 -1.78 3.75
N GLY A 27 15.67 -2.90 3.26
CA GLY A 27 16.41 -2.92 2.00
C GLY A 27 15.53 -2.62 0.78
N MET A 28 14.24 -2.97 0.83
CA MET A 28 13.29 -2.59 -0.23
C MET A 28 13.05 -1.07 -0.24
N LEU A 29 12.93 -0.48 0.95
CA LEU A 29 12.78 0.97 1.09
C LEU A 29 14.04 1.72 0.66
N LEU A 30 15.22 1.20 0.98
CA LEU A 30 16.49 1.81 0.58
C LEU A 30 16.62 1.89 -0.94
N ASP A 31 16.32 0.80 -1.67
CA ASP A 31 16.37 0.82 -3.14
C ASP A 31 15.47 1.91 -3.73
N VAL A 32 14.25 2.06 -3.18
CA VAL A 32 13.28 3.07 -3.63
C VAL A 32 13.77 4.48 -3.29
N LEU A 33 14.39 4.66 -2.13
CA LEU A 33 14.96 5.93 -1.72
C LEU A 33 16.13 6.34 -2.63
N GLU A 34 17.06 5.43 -2.91
CA GLU A 34 18.20 5.67 -3.81
C GLU A 34 17.73 6.05 -5.22
N ASP A 35 16.68 5.37 -5.73
CA ASP A 35 16.08 5.71 -7.02
C ASP A 35 15.45 7.11 -7.01
N LEU A 36 14.73 7.50 -5.95
CA LEU A 36 14.19 8.85 -5.80
C LEU A 36 15.28 9.91 -5.70
N GLN A 37 16.35 9.63 -4.96
CA GLN A 37 17.49 10.53 -4.89
C GLN A 37 18.16 10.74 -6.26
N ALA A 38 18.34 9.67 -7.02
CA ALA A 38 18.89 9.72 -8.37
C ALA A 38 17.99 10.53 -9.32
N GLN A 39 16.66 10.43 -9.19
CA GLN A 39 15.69 11.16 -10.01
C GLN A 39 15.63 12.66 -9.67
N THR A 40 15.74 13.01 -8.39
CA THR A 40 15.46 14.36 -7.90
C THR A 40 16.70 15.17 -7.55
N GLY A 41 17.79 14.50 -7.20
CA GLY A 41 18.97 15.13 -6.63
C GLY A 41 18.74 15.68 -5.21
N PHE A 42 17.62 15.40 -4.58
CA PHE A 42 17.36 15.81 -3.20
C PHE A 42 18.26 15.05 -2.24
N ASP A 43 18.86 15.80 -1.32
CA ASP A 43 19.67 15.25 -0.25
C ASP A 43 18.80 15.11 1.02
N PHE A 44 18.92 13.97 1.66
CA PHE A 44 18.24 13.70 2.94
C PHE A 44 19.08 14.12 4.15
N ASP A 45 20.36 14.40 3.98
CA ASP A 45 21.27 14.75 5.08
C ASP A 45 21.54 16.26 5.23
N SER A 46 21.17 17.08 4.25
CA SER A 46 21.42 18.52 4.29
C SER A 46 20.31 19.30 4.98
N GLU A 47 20.64 20.47 5.52
CA GLU A 47 19.66 21.43 6.06
C GLU A 47 18.68 21.93 4.97
N THR A 48 19.05 21.84 3.72
CA THR A 48 18.25 22.24 2.56
C THR A 48 17.50 21.08 1.93
N GLY A 49 17.70 19.87 2.44
CA GLY A 49 17.06 18.65 1.93
C GLY A 49 15.63 18.45 2.44
N VAL A 50 15.14 17.24 2.26
CA VAL A 50 13.80 16.85 2.73
C VAL A 50 13.79 16.76 4.25
N ARG A 51 12.95 17.56 4.90
CA ARG A 51 12.87 17.66 6.37
C ARG A 51 11.80 16.79 6.99
N SER A 52 10.71 16.58 6.27
CA SER A 52 9.58 15.79 6.75
C SER A 52 9.42 14.51 5.95
N ILE A 53 9.20 13.43 6.68
CA ILE A 53 9.01 12.10 6.15
C ILE A 53 7.64 11.62 6.60
N VAL A 54 6.85 11.12 5.67
CA VAL A 54 5.59 10.43 5.96
C VAL A 54 5.75 8.97 5.60
N SER A 55 5.70 8.11 6.59
CA SER A 55 5.72 6.67 6.40
C SER A 55 4.30 6.11 6.36
N CYS A 56 4.10 5.04 5.58
CA CYS A 56 2.83 4.35 5.47
C CYS A 56 3.04 2.83 5.48
N SER A 57 2.33 2.15 6.36
CA SER A 57 2.30 0.68 6.38
C SER A 57 1.10 0.15 7.14
N ASP A 58 0.75 -1.11 6.90
CA ASP A 58 -0.13 -1.88 7.75
C ASP A 58 0.71 -2.77 8.67
N ASP A 59 0.87 -2.36 9.92
CA ASP A 59 1.74 -3.02 10.89
C ASP A 59 1.36 -4.47 11.14
N PHE A 60 0.08 -4.80 11.11
CA PHE A 60 -0.38 -6.17 11.31
C PHE A 60 0.15 -7.11 10.22
N PHE A 61 0.11 -6.68 8.97
CA PHE A 61 0.63 -7.48 7.86
C PHE A 61 2.15 -7.50 7.77
N ASP A 62 2.83 -6.58 8.42
CA ASP A 62 4.27 -6.61 8.57
C ASP A 62 4.73 -7.42 9.81
N ALA A 63 3.80 -8.05 10.54
CA ALA A 63 4.05 -8.74 11.81
C ALA A 63 4.71 -7.84 12.87
N ARG A 64 4.33 -6.56 12.90
CA ARG A 64 4.92 -5.54 13.76
C ARG A 64 3.84 -4.71 14.42
N THR A 65 4.20 -4.05 15.50
CA THR A 65 3.30 -3.13 16.21
C THR A 65 3.70 -1.66 16.05
N ILE A 66 4.98 -1.39 15.75
CA ILE A 66 5.52 -0.06 15.52
C ILE A 66 6.56 -0.16 14.41
N SER A 67 6.13 -0.08 13.15
CA SER A 67 7.02 -0.30 12.02
C SER A 67 7.87 0.92 11.68
N ASN A 68 7.41 2.14 11.94
CA ASN A 68 8.17 3.36 11.69
C ASN A 68 9.53 3.36 12.44
N ASN A 69 9.56 2.91 13.68
CA ASN A 69 10.80 2.78 14.42
C ASN A 69 11.85 1.87 13.74
N GLY A 70 11.39 0.87 13.01
CA GLY A 70 12.26 -0.05 12.27
C GLY A 70 12.73 0.47 10.91
N VAL A 71 12.24 1.62 10.45
CA VAL A 71 12.57 2.21 9.14
C VAL A 71 13.15 3.61 9.23
N ALA A 72 13.15 4.21 10.42
CA ALA A 72 13.61 5.58 10.62
C ALA A 72 15.03 5.82 10.07
N ASP A 73 15.95 4.89 10.32
CA ASP A 73 17.33 4.98 9.82
C ASP A 73 17.41 4.95 8.30
N VAL A 74 16.64 4.07 7.68
CA VAL A 74 16.64 3.88 6.22
C VAL A 74 16.00 5.06 5.50
N LEU A 75 14.95 5.65 6.12
CA LEU A 75 14.25 6.80 5.57
C LEU A 75 14.99 8.12 5.82
N GLY A 76 16.13 8.10 6.52
CA GLY A 76 16.84 9.30 6.90
C GLY A 76 16.06 10.17 7.90
N ALA A 77 15.20 9.56 8.71
CA ALA A 77 14.33 10.27 9.64
C ALA A 77 15.03 10.73 10.94
N GLN A 78 16.29 10.41 11.11
CA GLN A 78 17.06 10.79 12.29
C GLN A 78 17.10 12.31 12.46
N TYR A 79 16.65 12.78 13.62
CA TYR A 79 16.55 14.21 13.94
C TYR A 79 15.63 15.02 13.02
N ARG A 80 14.66 14.37 12.38
CA ARG A 80 13.69 14.98 11.46
C ARG A 80 12.26 14.70 11.90
N ALA A 81 11.32 15.42 11.33
CA ALA A 81 9.91 15.12 11.51
C ALA A 81 9.57 13.83 10.74
N GLU A 82 9.14 12.82 11.47
CA GLU A 82 8.64 11.57 10.88
C GLU A 82 7.25 11.28 11.44
N GLU A 83 6.31 11.06 10.54
CA GLU A 83 4.95 10.74 10.90
C GLU A 83 4.47 9.51 10.13
N LYS A 84 3.69 8.70 10.81
CA LYS A 84 3.17 7.48 10.23
C LYS A 84 1.67 7.56 10.02
N MET A 85 1.28 7.28 8.78
CA MET A 85 -0.11 7.07 8.40
C MET A 85 -0.39 5.57 8.30
N ALA A 86 -1.41 5.11 9.03
CA ALA A 86 -1.80 3.71 8.99
C ALA A 86 -2.47 3.36 7.66
N GLN A 87 -2.25 2.13 7.20
CA GLN A 87 -2.92 1.43 6.10
C GLN A 87 -2.62 1.98 4.70
N GLU A 88 -3.34 3.03 4.26
CA GLU A 88 -3.48 3.36 2.86
C GLU A 88 -2.56 4.50 2.40
N GLY A 89 -1.80 4.25 1.34
CA GLY A 89 -0.92 5.24 0.74
C GLY A 89 -1.63 6.51 0.25
N LEU A 90 -2.90 6.42 -0.17
CA LEU A 90 -3.69 7.60 -0.53
C LEU A 90 -3.97 8.51 0.66
N ASN A 91 -4.20 7.96 1.84
CA ASN A 91 -4.34 8.74 3.07
C ASN A 91 -3.03 9.44 3.42
N ALA A 92 -1.90 8.77 3.24
CA ALA A 92 -0.58 9.35 3.44
C ALA A 92 -0.28 10.49 2.46
N ILE A 93 -0.69 10.37 1.20
CA ILE A 93 -0.60 11.46 0.21
C ILE A 93 -1.46 12.66 0.64
N GLY A 94 -2.70 12.40 1.07
CA GLY A 94 -3.60 13.46 1.57
C GLY A 94 -3.02 14.18 2.78
N TYR A 95 -2.42 13.45 3.70
CA TYR A 95 -1.75 14.00 4.87
C TYR A 95 -0.52 14.84 4.46
N ALA A 96 0.37 14.31 3.63
CA ALA A 96 1.55 15.04 3.13
C ALA A 96 1.15 16.34 2.41
N MET A 97 0.07 16.30 1.63
CA MET A 97 -0.50 17.50 1.01
C MET A 97 -0.95 18.53 2.05
N ALA A 98 -1.60 18.09 3.12
CA ALA A 98 -2.05 19.00 4.19
C ALA A 98 -0.85 19.66 4.92
N VAL A 99 0.22 18.91 5.19
CA VAL A 99 1.45 19.44 5.79
C VAL A 99 2.10 20.51 4.89
N ILE A 100 2.19 20.29 3.59
CA ILE A 100 2.73 21.28 2.64
C ILE A 100 1.82 22.52 2.57
N LEU A 101 0.49 22.32 2.52
CA LEU A 101 -0.46 23.43 2.45
C LEU A 101 -0.49 24.28 3.72
N SER A 102 -0.23 23.67 4.88
CA SER A 102 -0.11 24.41 6.15
C SER A 102 1.15 25.27 6.22
N GLY A 103 2.12 25.06 5.33
CA GLY A 103 3.39 25.79 5.30
C GLY A 103 4.42 25.26 6.28
N HIS A 104 4.21 24.04 6.81
CA HIS A 104 5.18 23.42 7.70
C HIS A 104 6.46 23.04 6.95
N ASP A 105 6.29 22.43 5.75
CA ASP A 105 7.38 22.11 4.83
C ASP A 105 6.98 22.36 3.37
N ASP A 106 7.98 22.51 2.52
CA ASP A 106 7.78 22.68 1.07
C ASP A 106 7.93 21.37 0.29
N VAL A 107 8.65 20.41 0.86
CA VAL A 107 8.92 19.09 0.25
C VAL A 107 8.78 18.00 1.31
N ILE A 108 8.08 16.94 0.97
CA ILE A 108 7.90 15.77 1.82
C ILE A 108 8.32 14.51 1.06
N TYR A 109 9.06 13.65 1.75
CA TYR A 109 9.28 12.29 1.32
C TYR A 109 8.19 11.38 1.89
N LEU A 110 7.48 10.68 0.99
CA LEU A 110 6.45 9.71 1.38
C LEU A 110 6.91 8.31 1.00
N ALA A 111 6.99 7.40 1.97
CA ALA A 111 7.39 6.02 1.77
C ALA A 111 6.34 5.06 2.29
N GLY A 112 5.90 4.14 1.44
CA GLY A 112 5.00 3.06 1.82
C GLY A 112 5.69 1.70 1.73
N HIS A 113 5.44 0.84 2.70
CA HIS A 113 5.92 -0.55 2.66
C HIS A 113 4.89 -1.51 3.24
N CYS A 114 4.93 -2.75 2.74
CA CYS A 114 4.25 -3.89 3.34
C CYS A 114 4.95 -5.16 2.87
N LYS A 115 5.42 -5.97 3.81
CA LYS A 115 6.02 -7.27 3.52
C LYS A 115 5.22 -8.38 4.21
N GLU A 116 4.07 -8.72 3.64
CA GLU A 116 3.14 -9.70 4.20
C GLU A 116 3.75 -11.10 4.37
N SER A 117 4.81 -11.44 3.63
CA SER A 117 5.53 -12.70 3.80
C SER A 117 6.20 -12.88 5.17
N LEU A 118 6.23 -11.82 5.99
CA LEU A 118 6.67 -11.89 7.39
C LEU A 118 5.61 -12.45 8.32
N THR A 119 4.34 -12.53 7.89
CA THR A 119 3.26 -13.08 8.70
C THR A 119 3.04 -14.56 8.40
N ALA A 120 2.78 -15.36 9.44
CA ALA A 120 2.56 -16.80 9.29
C ALA A 120 1.20 -17.12 8.64
N SER A 121 0.19 -16.29 8.87
CA SER A 121 -1.15 -16.49 8.33
C SER A 121 -1.86 -15.16 8.12
N ARG A 122 -2.03 -14.80 6.85
CA ARG A 122 -2.75 -13.59 6.45
C ARG A 122 -4.21 -13.59 6.91
N ASN A 123 -4.88 -14.74 6.80
CA ASN A 123 -6.29 -14.86 7.19
C ASN A 123 -6.49 -14.66 8.70
N GLN A 124 -5.59 -15.18 9.52
CA GLN A 124 -5.66 -14.96 10.97
C GLN A 124 -5.44 -13.48 11.33
N ILE A 125 -4.49 -12.82 10.67
CA ILE A 125 -4.25 -11.39 10.86
C ILE A 125 -5.50 -10.60 10.44
N ALA A 126 -6.06 -10.89 9.27
CA ALA A 126 -7.28 -10.22 8.79
C ALA A 126 -8.46 -10.44 9.75
N ASN A 127 -8.62 -11.65 10.28
CA ASN A 127 -9.67 -11.94 11.27
C ASN A 127 -9.53 -11.11 12.55
N MET A 128 -8.30 -10.74 12.94
CA MET A 128 -8.07 -9.90 14.14
C MET A 128 -8.64 -8.48 14.00
N ALA A 129 -8.87 -7.99 12.79
CA ALA A 129 -9.49 -6.69 12.55
C ALA A 129 -11.00 -6.67 12.80
N TYR A 130 -11.64 -7.85 12.93
CA TYR A 130 -13.07 -7.96 13.16
C TYR A 130 -13.43 -7.99 14.64
N ASP A 131 -14.68 -7.62 14.93
CA ASP A 131 -15.23 -7.65 16.27
C ASP A 131 -15.05 -9.05 16.92
N PRO A 132 -14.52 -9.15 18.16
CA PRO A 132 -14.18 -10.42 18.77
C PRO A 132 -15.40 -11.28 19.10
N PHE A 133 -16.56 -10.68 19.31
CA PHE A 133 -17.77 -11.41 19.74
C PHE A 133 -18.61 -11.89 18.55
N TYR A 134 -18.71 -11.08 17.49
CA TYR A 134 -19.59 -11.36 16.35
C TYR A 134 -18.83 -11.78 15.10
N GLY A 135 -17.68 -11.16 14.82
CA GLY A 135 -16.95 -11.39 13.58
C GLY A 135 -15.92 -12.51 13.66
N ARG A 136 -15.07 -12.48 14.69
CA ARG A 136 -13.97 -13.44 14.81
C ARG A 136 -14.42 -14.87 15.01
N CYS A 137 -15.47 -15.08 15.83
CA CYS A 137 -16.02 -16.42 16.09
C CYS A 137 -16.63 -17.07 14.84
N LEU A 138 -17.03 -16.27 13.84
CA LEU A 138 -17.51 -16.75 12.54
C LEU A 138 -16.37 -16.98 11.54
N GLY A 139 -15.13 -16.68 11.92
CA GLY A 139 -13.97 -16.76 11.02
C GLY A 139 -13.98 -15.72 9.92
N LEU A 140 -14.61 -14.55 10.15
CA LEU A 140 -14.59 -13.49 9.14
C LEU A 140 -13.18 -13.04 8.85
N ASP A 141 -12.89 -12.92 7.56
CA ASP A 141 -11.69 -12.31 7.00
C ASP A 141 -12.06 -11.36 5.84
N TYR A 142 -11.08 -10.78 5.21
CA TYR A 142 -11.33 -9.83 4.13
C TYR A 142 -11.96 -10.50 2.88
N LEU A 143 -11.67 -11.78 2.60
CA LEU A 143 -12.20 -12.47 1.42
C LEU A 143 -13.70 -12.77 1.58
N ASN A 144 -14.08 -13.41 2.68
CA ASN A 144 -15.48 -13.74 2.90
C ASN A 144 -16.32 -12.48 3.14
N THR A 145 -15.78 -11.44 3.74
CA THR A 145 -16.48 -10.14 3.87
C THR A 145 -16.68 -9.48 2.51
N ALA A 146 -15.65 -9.48 1.63
CA ALA A 146 -15.80 -8.99 0.26
C ALA A 146 -16.84 -9.79 -0.52
N GLY A 147 -16.90 -11.12 -0.33
CA GLY A 147 -17.94 -11.99 -0.89
C GLY A 147 -19.35 -11.62 -0.44
N LEU A 148 -19.54 -11.37 0.85
CA LEU A 148 -20.81 -10.89 1.40
C LEU A 148 -21.23 -9.54 0.83
N GLN A 149 -20.28 -8.59 0.71
CA GLN A 149 -20.52 -7.29 0.10
C GLN A 149 -20.88 -7.41 -1.38
N ALA A 150 -20.14 -8.27 -2.12
CA ALA A 150 -20.44 -8.53 -3.53
C ALA A 150 -21.84 -9.11 -3.70
N ARG A 151 -22.24 -10.05 -2.84
CA ARG A 151 -23.58 -10.63 -2.86
C ARG A 151 -24.66 -9.58 -2.62
N ALA A 152 -24.51 -8.77 -1.57
CA ALA A 152 -25.44 -7.67 -1.28
C ALA A 152 -25.52 -6.65 -2.41
N TYR A 153 -24.39 -6.36 -3.04
CA TYR A 153 -24.34 -5.47 -4.21
C TYR A 153 -25.09 -6.03 -5.41
N MET A 154 -24.88 -7.31 -5.71
CA MET A 154 -25.59 -8.01 -6.79
C MET A 154 -27.11 -8.01 -6.57
N GLU A 155 -27.56 -8.30 -5.35
CA GLU A 155 -28.99 -8.29 -4.99
C GLU A 155 -29.61 -6.88 -5.13
N LYS A 156 -28.87 -5.86 -4.72
CA LYS A 156 -29.35 -4.48 -4.79
C LYS A 156 -29.38 -3.92 -6.21
N THR A 157 -28.44 -4.29 -7.07
CA THR A 157 -28.23 -3.67 -8.38
C THR A 157 -28.69 -4.53 -9.56
N GLY A 158 -28.89 -5.83 -9.35
CA GLY A 158 -29.18 -6.80 -10.41
C GLY A 158 -27.95 -7.15 -11.26
N ILE A 159 -26.75 -6.73 -10.88
CA ILE A 159 -25.51 -7.08 -11.58
C ILE A 159 -25.23 -8.59 -11.43
N THR A 160 -24.72 -9.22 -12.50
CA THR A 160 -24.47 -10.67 -12.50
C THR A 160 -23.01 -11.01 -12.17
N GLN A 161 -22.76 -12.27 -11.81
CA GLN A 161 -21.39 -12.77 -11.59
C GLN A 161 -20.51 -12.63 -12.84
N GLU A 162 -21.07 -12.86 -14.03
CA GLU A 162 -20.34 -12.70 -15.30
C GLU A 162 -19.93 -11.24 -15.53
N GLN A 163 -20.72 -10.28 -15.09
CA GLN A 163 -20.35 -8.88 -15.17
C GLN A 163 -19.23 -8.55 -14.19
N LEU A 164 -19.24 -9.12 -12.99
CA LEU A 164 -18.13 -8.99 -12.03
C LEU A 164 -16.86 -9.67 -12.56
N ALA A 165 -16.98 -10.85 -13.15
CA ALA A 165 -15.85 -11.55 -13.77
C ALA A 165 -15.16 -10.70 -14.86
N LYS A 166 -15.93 -9.95 -15.67
CA LYS A 166 -15.36 -9.04 -16.67
C LYS A 166 -14.47 -7.93 -16.05
N VAL A 167 -14.77 -7.50 -14.82
CA VAL A 167 -13.93 -6.52 -14.11
C VAL A 167 -12.56 -7.13 -13.80
N VAL A 168 -12.53 -8.39 -13.32
CA VAL A 168 -11.29 -9.13 -13.06
C VAL A 168 -10.48 -9.33 -14.34
N VAL A 169 -11.12 -9.78 -15.41
CA VAL A 169 -10.47 -9.96 -16.73
C VAL A 169 -9.82 -8.66 -17.21
N ARG A 170 -10.56 -7.55 -17.14
CA ARG A 170 -10.02 -6.22 -17.48
C ARG A 170 -8.81 -5.85 -16.62
N ALA A 171 -8.87 -6.10 -15.31
CA ALA A 171 -7.76 -5.82 -14.41
C ALA A 171 -6.52 -6.64 -14.78
N ARG A 172 -6.68 -7.92 -15.14
CA ARG A 172 -5.59 -8.79 -15.61
C ARG A 172 -4.99 -8.31 -16.95
N GLN A 173 -5.83 -7.84 -17.87
CA GLN A 173 -5.35 -7.25 -19.13
C GLN A 173 -4.47 -6.02 -18.90
N TRP A 174 -4.81 -5.17 -17.94
CA TRP A 174 -3.97 -4.04 -17.57
C TRP A 174 -2.71 -4.47 -16.81
N ALA A 175 -2.82 -5.45 -15.93
CA ALA A 175 -1.68 -6.00 -15.18
C ALA A 175 -0.60 -6.55 -16.12
N SER A 176 -0.97 -7.17 -17.25
CA SER A 176 0.00 -7.70 -18.22
C SER A 176 0.91 -6.61 -18.83
N ARG A 177 0.43 -5.37 -18.87
CA ARG A 177 1.16 -4.20 -19.39
C ARG A 177 1.96 -3.45 -18.29
N ASN A 178 1.73 -3.78 -17.02
CA ASN A 178 2.40 -3.14 -15.90
C ASN A 178 3.68 -3.93 -15.53
N ALA A 179 4.84 -3.29 -15.64
CA ALA A 179 6.12 -3.91 -15.30
C ALA A 179 6.18 -4.38 -13.83
N TYR A 180 5.49 -3.66 -12.93
CA TYR A 180 5.50 -3.89 -11.49
C TYR A 180 4.43 -4.86 -11.00
N ALA A 181 3.48 -5.27 -11.85
CA ALA A 181 2.47 -6.23 -11.45
C ALA A 181 3.07 -7.63 -11.29
N ASN A 182 2.73 -8.31 -10.21
CA ASN A 182 3.15 -9.69 -9.95
C ASN A 182 2.34 -10.67 -10.79
N GLU A 183 1.01 -10.54 -10.77
CA GLU A 183 0.09 -11.42 -11.48
C GLU A 183 -0.26 -10.89 -12.86
N LYS A 184 0.31 -11.53 -13.90
CA LYS A 184 0.15 -11.12 -15.32
C LYS A 184 -0.60 -12.14 -16.18
N THR A 185 -1.07 -13.24 -15.58
CA THR A 185 -1.81 -14.29 -16.26
C THR A 185 -3.09 -13.73 -16.88
N GLN A 186 -3.26 -13.93 -18.17
CA GLN A 186 -4.50 -13.61 -18.85
C GLN A 186 -5.58 -14.60 -18.45
N LEU A 187 -6.75 -14.09 -18.14
CA LEU A 187 -7.92 -14.89 -17.75
C LEU A 187 -9.07 -14.57 -18.69
N ASP A 188 -9.92 -15.56 -18.91
CA ASP A 188 -11.25 -15.35 -19.48
C ASP A 188 -12.34 -15.30 -18.37
N PRO A 189 -13.56 -14.90 -18.67
CA PRO A 189 -14.63 -14.88 -17.66
C PRO A 189 -14.93 -16.26 -17.05
N GLY A 190 -14.75 -17.34 -17.82
CA GLY A 190 -14.94 -18.71 -17.35
C GLY A 190 -13.89 -19.08 -16.28
N ASP A 191 -12.63 -18.75 -16.50
CA ASP A 191 -11.55 -18.97 -15.52
C ASP A 191 -11.87 -18.32 -14.17
N VAL A 192 -12.45 -17.10 -14.22
CA VAL A 192 -12.81 -16.37 -13.00
C VAL A 192 -14.01 -17.02 -12.29
N LEU A 193 -15.04 -17.43 -13.05
CA LEU A 193 -16.26 -18.02 -12.49
C LEU A 193 -16.04 -19.40 -11.87
N PHE A 194 -15.10 -20.16 -12.40
CA PHE A 194 -14.75 -21.50 -11.93
C PHE A 194 -13.47 -21.53 -11.06
N SER A 195 -12.96 -20.35 -10.67
CA SER A 195 -11.83 -20.30 -9.76
C SER A 195 -12.17 -21.01 -8.44
N PRO A 196 -11.30 -21.89 -7.93
CA PRO A 196 -11.51 -22.52 -6.64
C PRO A 196 -11.53 -21.44 -5.54
N VAL A 197 -12.46 -21.62 -4.60
CA VAL A 197 -12.61 -20.75 -3.42
C VAL A 197 -11.68 -21.24 -2.32
#